data_b6ea6e514fd890e0af4ca2a89f9e3197
#
_entry.id   b6ea6e514fd890e0af4ca2a89f9e3197
#
_cell.length_a   1.000
_cell.length_b   1.000
_cell.length_c   1.000
_cell.angle_alpha   90.00
_cell.angle_beta   90.00
_cell.angle_gamma   90.00
#
_symmetry.space_group_name_H-M   'P 1'
#
loop_
_entity.id
_entity.type
_entity.pdbx_description
1 polymer ?
#
loop_
_entity_poly.entity_id
_entity_poly.type
_entity_poly.pdbx_seq_one_letter_code
_entity_poly.pdbx_strand_id
1 'polypeptide(L)'
;MAIPHQALTMNFNNPLKAGNTWRINFSRVQWLKEKGPEENWVWTPTGRIDMHMPDRWGYLYFVDKKVGTSQDELVYPYNQAIYKLLWAMFYAQQDNYSKQHNYLRATEQFFLTDKELKALPADARIAVEATQNTYQIAITNPAEGVRYVINNEGRFRTEKIPAREVKNWLWMRLNNRSDAEWKKWFALLKECGISGVMFEGYNENIYRLCKEAGLEAHYWKWTMNRRELLDKHPDWYAVNRKGESCHDKPAYVDYYRFLCPNHQGVAEYLAEDYVKEAHKPYVDGVHLDYVRMPDVILPVSLWKNYGIEQKEELPEYDYCYCDVCRELFKAKTGQDPLELKYPMENQSWINFRLDAITRVVDAITKAVKADHKAISAAVFPGPSMARKMVRQDWGEWTLDAYYPMIYNKFYYEGPEWIGRSVKESVETVNGRAKIYAGLMFGDIKDNFEEALDEAYNNGASGVSFFDGPDEEYLHKFKAYLDKRGFVVK
;
A
#
# COMPACT_ATOMS: atom_id res chain seq x y z
N MET A 1 50.68 13.30 -20.10
CA MET A 1 51.06 14.24 -19.00
C MET A 1 51.16 13.41 -17.74
N ALA A 2 52.24 13.50 -16.97
CA ALA A 2 52.34 12.88 -15.64
C ALA A 2 52.34 14.01 -14.61
N ILE A 3 51.39 13.95 -13.68
CA ILE A 3 51.27 14.92 -12.58
C ILE A 3 51.60 14.16 -11.28
N PRO A 4 52.63 14.55 -10.52
CA PRO A 4 52.90 13.88 -9.26
C PRO A 4 51.73 13.98 -8.28
N HIS A 5 51.40 12.89 -7.58
CA HIS A 5 50.34 12.87 -6.58
C HIS A 5 50.46 14.01 -5.55
N GLN A 6 51.67 14.34 -5.15
CA GLN A 6 51.96 15.45 -4.22
C GLN A 6 51.53 16.81 -4.75
N ALA A 7 51.52 17.01 -6.07
CA ALA A 7 51.07 18.25 -6.69
C ALA A 7 49.53 18.37 -6.75
N LEU A 8 48.81 17.26 -6.56
CA LEU A 8 47.34 17.21 -6.55
C LEU A 8 46.75 17.29 -5.13
N THR A 9 47.57 17.14 -4.10
CA THR A 9 47.14 17.20 -2.70
C THR A 9 47.19 18.63 -2.16
N MET A 10 46.29 19.48 -2.61
CA MET A 10 46.26 20.89 -2.18
C MET A 10 45.65 21.10 -0.78
N ASN A 11 45.30 20.12 -0.04
CA ASN A 11 44.91 20.16 1.39
C ASN A 11 44.48 18.75 1.83
N PHE A 12 45.12 17.88 2.44
CA PHE A 12 45.85 17.87 3.54
C PHE A 12 45.34 16.86 4.58
N ASN A 13 44.05 16.71 4.82
CA ASN A 13 43.47 15.70 5.71
C ASN A 13 42.91 14.48 4.97
N ASN A 14 42.95 14.48 3.64
CA ASN A 14 42.41 13.38 2.81
C ASN A 14 43.41 13.03 1.69
N PRO A 15 44.44 12.21 1.96
CA PRO A 15 45.35 11.77 0.93
C PRO A 15 44.64 11.02 -0.16
N LEU A 16 45.04 11.20 -1.42
CA LEU A 16 44.53 10.44 -2.55
C LEU A 16 44.73 8.95 -2.32
N LYS A 17 43.66 8.19 -2.53
CA LYS A 17 43.61 6.73 -2.41
C LYS A 17 43.10 6.12 -3.69
N ALA A 18 43.49 4.89 -3.99
CA ALA A 18 42.84 4.08 -4.99
C ALA A 18 41.35 4.01 -4.71
N GLY A 19 40.51 4.13 -5.76
CA GLY A 19 39.07 4.23 -5.66
C GLY A 19 38.51 5.64 -5.52
N ASN A 20 39.35 6.67 -5.27
CA ASN A 20 38.87 8.05 -5.29
C ASN A 20 38.51 8.48 -6.71
N THR A 21 37.54 9.35 -6.82
CA THR A 21 37.04 9.92 -8.08
C THR A 21 36.99 11.44 -7.96
N TRP A 22 37.58 12.13 -8.91
CA TRP A 22 37.53 13.59 -9.00
C TRP A 22 36.85 14.01 -10.30
N ARG A 23 36.40 15.27 -10.34
CA ARG A 23 36.03 15.96 -11.57
C ARG A 23 37.20 16.81 -12.03
N ILE A 24 37.51 16.73 -13.34
CA ILE A 24 38.56 17.50 -13.96
C ILE A 24 38.17 17.92 -15.38
N ASN A 25 38.63 19.09 -15.78
CA ASN A 25 38.60 19.50 -17.18
C ASN A 25 39.90 20.17 -17.53
N PHE A 26 40.34 20.03 -18.75
CA PHE A 26 41.46 20.73 -19.32
C PHE A 26 40.95 21.73 -20.34
N SER A 27 41.46 22.95 -20.25
CA SER A 27 41.10 24.00 -21.19
C SER A 27 42.34 24.66 -21.80
N ARG A 28 42.14 25.13 -22.99
CA ARG A 28 43.11 25.95 -23.70
C ARG A 28 42.40 27.16 -24.29
N VAL A 29 42.91 28.34 -24.01
CA VAL A 29 42.49 29.60 -24.63
C VAL A 29 43.50 29.96 -25.71
N GLN A 30 43.04 30.30 -26.88
CA GLN A 30 43.86 30.77 -27.97
C GLN A 30 43.31 32.05 -28.56
N TRP A 31 44.13 33.06 -28.65
CA TRP A 31 43.84 34.29 -29.36
C TRP A 31 44.37 34.20 -30.78
N LEU A 32 43.48 34.26 -31.77
CA LEU A 32 43.89 34.14 -33.17
C LEU A 32 44.60 35.37 -33.71
N LYS A 33 44.39 36.54 -33.09
CA LYS A 33 45.02 37.82 -33.33
C LYS A 33 45.09 38.63 -32.03
N GLU A 34 46.00 39.64 -31.95
CA GLU A 34 46.15 40.51 -30.76
C GLU A 34 44.83 41.17 -30.30
N LYS A 35 43.82 41.29 -31.16
CA LYS A 35 42.47 41.82 -30.88
C LYS A 35 41.39 41.00 -31.55
N GLY A 36 41.61 39.73 -31.81
CA GLY A 36 40.68 38.80 -32.47
C GLY A 36 39.79 38.07 -31.47
N PRO A 37 38.82 37.32 -31.96
CA PRO A 37 37.99 36.49 -31.13
C PRO A 37 38.84 35.44 -30.42
N GLU A 38 38.46 35.15 -29.20
CA GLU A 38 39.01 34.09 -28.33
C GLU A 38 38.43 32.74 -28.75
N GLU A 39 39.28 31.73 -28.95
CA GLU A 39 38.88 30.35 -29.09
C GLU A 39 39.12 29.56 -27.81
N ASN A 40 38.07 28.97 -27.27
CA ASN A 40 38.11 28.17 -26.07
C ASN A 40 37.96 26.69 -26.37
N TRP A 41 38.96 25.92 -26.07
CA TRP A 41 38.98 24.47 -26.26
C TRP A 41 38.92 23.78 -24.90
N VAL A 42 38.05 22.81 -24.76
CA VAL A 42 37.87 22.05 -23.52
C VAL A 42 37.92 20.55 -23.81
N TRP A 43 38.46 19.79 -22.87
CA TRP A 43 38.52 18.34 -22.97
C TRP A 43 37.09 17.71 -22.88
N THR A 44 36.29 18.17 -21.92
CA THR A 44 34.89 17.78 -21.82
C THR A 44 33.97 18.99 -22.07
N PRO A 45 33.07 18.93 -23.06
CA PRO A 45 32.16 20.04 -23.37
C PRO A 45 31.25 20.37 -22.20
N THR A 46 31.22 21.63 -21.79
CA THR A 46 30.32 22.12 -20.74
C THR A 46 28.92 22.48 -21.28
N GLY A 47 28.80 22.68 -22.61
CA GLY A 47 27.55 23.06 -23.27
C GLY A 47 27.15 24.53 -23.09
N ARG A 48 28.00 25.33 -22.41
CA ARG A 48 27.89 26.78 -22.26
C ARG A 48 29.27 27.40 -22.36
N ILE A 49 29.34 28.69 -22.64
CA ILE A 49 30.60 29.45 -22.56
C ILE A 49 30.85 29.78 -21.08
N ASP A 50 31.07 28.75 -20.32
CA ASP A 50 31.43 28.81 -18.90
C ASP A 50 32.23 27.56 -18.54
N MET A 51 33.42 27.76 -18.05
CA MET A 51 34.31 26.67 -17.65
C MET A 51 34.13 26.24 -16.19
N HIS A 52 33.49 27.08 -15.40
CA HIS A 52 33.30 26.85 -13.96
C HIS A 52 32.01 25.99 -13.71
N MET A 53 31.88 24.90 -14.47
CA MET A 53 30.78 23.93 -14.36
C MET A 53 31.37 22.54 -14.04
N PRO A 54 31.82 22.32 -12.80
CA PRO A 54 32.49 21.05 -12.42
C PRO A 54 31.56 19.83 -12.53
N ASP A 55 30.24 20.01 -12.48
CA ASP A 55 29.26 18.95 -12.74
C ASP A 55 29.33 18.38 -14.16
N ARG A 56 29.88 19.14 -15.15
CA ARG A 56 30.05 18.73 -16.54
C ARG A 56 31.48 18.35 -16.91
N TRP A 57 32.42 18.42 -15.95
CA TRP A 57 33.78 18.00 -16.15
C TRP A 57 33.90 16.48 -16.24
N GLY A 58 34.95 15.99 -16.88
CA GLY A 58 35.27 14.56 -16.95
C GLY A 58 35.61 13.97 -15.58
N TYR A 59 35.60 12.66 -15.51
CA TYR A 59 35.98 11.94 -14.30
C TYR A 59 37.47 11.54 -14.34
N LEU A 60 38.17 11.72 -13.24
CA LEU A 60 39.47 11.17 -12.98
C LEU A 60 39.37 10.14 -11.86
N TYR A 61 39.66 8.89 -12.17
CA TYR A 61 39.60 7.77 -11.24
C TYR A 61 41.01 7.32 -10.86
N PHE A 62 41.29 7.25 -9.56
CA PHE A 62 42.63 6.90 -9.06
C PHE A 62 42.69 5.38 -8.82
N VAL A 63 43.76 4.76 -9.37
CA VAL A 63 44.02 3.33 -9.22
C VAL A 63 45.45 3.12 -8.66
N ASP A 64 45.62 2.07 -7.88
CA ASP A 64 46.93 1.66 -7.38
C ASP A 64 47.58 0.62 -8.33
N LYS A 65 47.86 1.05 -9.55
CA LYS A 65 48.43 0.22 -10.61
C LYS A 65 49.44 1.02 -11.47
N LYS A 66 50.43 0.32 -12.03
CA LYS A 66 51.36 0.94 -12.98
C LYS A 66 50.65 1.32 -14.28
N VAL A 67 51.03 2.44 -14.86
CA VAL A 67 50.50 2.91 -16.15
C VAL A 67 50.67 1.82 -17.22
N GLY A 68 49.61 1.54 -17.93
CA GLY A 68 49.53 0.53 -19.00
C GLY A 68 49.41 -0.92 -18.55
N THR A 69 49.21 -1.19 -17.25
CA THR A 69 49.06 -2.56 -16.73
C THR A 69 47.63 -2.96 -16.39
N SER A 70 46.65 -2.07 -16.48
CA SER A 70 45.27 -2.37 -16.17
C SER A 70 44.27 -1.79 -17.22
N GLN A 71 43.17 -2.48 -17.37
CA GLN A 71 41.98 -2.06 -18.12
C GLN A 71 40.81 -1.88 -17.15
N ASP A 72 41.03 -1.14 -16.04
CA ASP A 72 39.98 -0.90 -15.05
C ASP A 72 38.86 -0.04 -15.68
N GLU A 73 37.62 -0.50 -15.52
CA GLU A 73 36.46 0.30 -15.88
C GLU A 73 36.23 1.39 -14.83
N LEU A 74 35.82 2.56 -15.28
CA LEU A 74 35.40 3.66 -14.42
C LEU A 74 34.13 3.33 -13.66
N VAL A 75 34.25 3.24 -12.34
CA VAL A 75 33.04 3.14 -11.47
C VAL A 75 32.56 4.57 -11.16
N TYR A 76 31.40 4.90 -11.66
CA TYR A 76 30.79 6.19 -11.36
C TYR A 76 30.30 6.24 -9.90
N PRO A 77 30.55 7.34 -9.17
CA PRO A 77 30.13 7.46 -7.76
C PRO A 77 28.61 7.63 -7.58
N TYR A 78 27.89 7.91 -8.67
CA TYR A 78 26.45 8.17 -8.69
C TYR A 78 25.80 7.59 -9.94
N ASN A 79 24.49 7.34 -9.88
CA ASN A 79 23.70 7.07 -11.07
C ASN A 79 23.77 8.27 -12.03
N GLN A 80 24.36 8.05 -13.22
CA GLN A 80 24.72 9.13 -14.14
C GLN A 80 23.48 9.78 -14.79
N ALA A 81 22.42 9.02 -15.02
CA ALA A 81 21.17 9.57 -15.58
C ALA A 81 20.54 10.54 -14.58
N ILE A 82 20.42 10.11 -13.32
CA ILE A 82 19.87 10.94 -12.24
C ILE A 82 20.74 12.17 -12.01
N TYR A 83 22.05 11.99 -11.94
CA TYR A 83 23.00 13.09 -11.70
C TYR A 83 22.88 14.18 -12.78
N LYS A 84 22.90 13.77 -14.04
CA LYS A 84 22.78 14.69 -15.17
C LYS A 84 21.44 15.43 -15.20
N LEU A 85 20.35 14.71 -14.91
CA LEU A 85 19.02 15.30 -14.90
C LEU A 85 18.87 16.34 -13.77
N LEU A 86 19.33 16.04 -12.57
CA LEU A 86 19.29 17.00 -11.45
C LEU A 86 20.03 18.30 -11.78
N TRP A 87 21.22 18.22 -12.38
CA TRP A 87 21.94 19.40 -12.80
C TRP A 87 21.26 20.14 -13.96
N ALA A 88 20.64 19.43 -14.89
CA ALA A 88 19.83 20.08 -15.93
C ALA A 88 18.66 20.88 -15.34
N MET A 89 17.96 20.28 -14.38
CA MET A 89 16.87 20.94 -13.65
C MET A 89 17.38 22.11 -12.79
N PHE A 90 18.54 21.99 -12.19
CA PHE A 90 19.17 23.11 -11.48
C PHE A 90 19.41 24.31 -12.39
N TYR A 91 20.00 24.10 -13.58
CA TYR A 91 20.23 25.17 -14.53
C TYR A 91 18.93 25.75 -15.09
N ALA A 92 17.90 24.93 -15.30
CA ALA A 92 16.58 25.41 -15.69
C ALA A 92 15.96 26.33 -14.62
N GLN A 93 16.13 26.00 -13.33
CA GLN A 93 15.74 26.89 -12.22
C GLN A 93 16.47 28.24 -12.25
N GLN A 94 17.78 28.21 -12.46
CA GLN A 94 18.59 29.43 -12.54
C GLN A 94 18.17 30.31 -13.73
N ASP A 95 17.95 29.69 -14.89
CA ASP A 95 17.50 30.39 -16.10
C ASP A 95 16.08 30.98 -15.93
N ASN A 96 15.19 30.25 -15.26
CA ASN A 96 13.84 30.77 -14.97
C ASN A 96 13.88 31.93 -13.97
N TYR A 97 14.66 31.78 -12.88
CA TYR A 97 14.77 32.82 -11.86
C TYR A 97 15.37 34.13 -12.42
N SER A 98 16.38 34.03 -13.31
CA SER A 98 16.97 35.17 -13.95
C SER A 98 15.99 36.00 -14.82
N LYS A 99 14.94 35.33 -15.37
CA LYS A 99 13.96 35.93 -16.27
C LYS A 99 12.65 36.33 -15.56
N GLN A 100 12.22 35.51 -14.59
CA GLN A 100 10.88 35.60 -14.00
C GLN A 100 10.90 35.95 -12.50
N HIS A 101 12.09 35.96 -11.86
CA HIS A 101 12.29 36.18 -10.41
C HIS A 101 11.47 35.21 -9.53
N ASN A 102 11.22 33.98 -10.04
CA ASN A 102 10.58 32.90 -9.29
C ASN A 102 11.17 31.55 -9.66
N TYR A 103 10.92 30.54 -8.83
CA TYR A 103 11.32 29.15 -9.09
C TYR A 103 10.18 28.32 -9.64
N LEU A 104 10.50 27.38 -10.51
CA LEU A 104 9.58 26.33 -10.98
C LEU A 104 9.19 25.44 -9.79
N ARG A 105 7.90 25.08 -9.68
CA ARG A 105 7.35 24.39 -8.51
C ARG A 105 6.84 22.98 -8.78
N ALA A 106 6.72 22.61 -10.05
CA ALA A 106 6.22 21.31 -10.48
C ALA A 106 7.12 20.72 -11.56
N THR A 107 7.21 19.40 -11.63
CA THR A 107 8.08 18.67 -12.56
C THR A 107 7.75 18.99 -14.02
N GLU A 108 6.48 19.17 -14.34
CA GLU A 108 5.97 19.46 -15.69
C GLU A 108 6.47 20.79 -16.25
N GLN A 109 6.83 21.71 -15.38
CA GLN A 109 7.35 23.03 -15.76
C GLN A 109 8.79 22.99 -16.28
N PHE A 110 9.51 21.87 -16.10
CA PHE A 110 10.88 21.69 -16.58
C PHE A 110 10.97 21.23 -18.04
N PHE A 111 9.86 20.87 -18.66
CA PHE A 111 9.80 20.40 -20.06
C PHE A 111 10.80 19.28 -20.35
N LEU A 112 10.87 18.31 -19.43
CA LEU A 112 11.77 17.15 -19.58
C LEU A 112 11.39 16.34 -20.82
N THR A 113 12.42 15.91 -21.54
CA THR A 113 12.22 15.10 -22.77
C THR A 113 11.94 13.64 -22.42
N ASP A 114 11.23 12.92 -23.29
CA ASP A 114 11.02 11.47 -23.17
C ASP A 114 12.34 10.70 -23.04
N LYS A 115 13.41 11.18 -23.69
CA LYS A 115 14.73 10.58 -23.62
C LYS A 115 15.34 10.69 -22.22
N GLU A 116 15.19 11.84 -21.57
CA GLU A 116 15.67 12.07 -20.20
C GLU A 116 14.89 11.22 -19.20
N LEU A 117 13.56 11.17 -19.34
CA LEU A 117 12.71 10.37 -18.46
C LEU A 117 12.96 8.85 -18.63
N LYS A 118 13.08 8.36 -19.87
CA LYS A 118 13.38 6.95 -20.15
C LYS A 118 14.79 6.52 -19.73
N ALA A 119 15.72 7.46 -19.54
CA ALA A 119 17.06 7.17 -19.06
C ALA A 119 17.12 6.93 -17.55
N LEU A 120 16.09 7.35 -16.82
CA LEU A 120 15.99 7.10 -15.37
C LEU A 120 15.67 5.63 -15.08
N PRO A 121 16.03 5.13 -13.87
CA PRO A 121 15.51 3.87 -13.38
C PRO A 121 13.97 3.84 -13.45
N ALA A 122 13.38 2.69 -13.75
CA ALA A 122 11.93 2.55 -14.01
C ALA A 122 11.04 3.11 -12.90
N ASP A 123 11.51 3.03 -11.65
CA ASP A 123 10.76 3.44 -10.45
C ASP A 123 11.25 4.76 -9.86
N ALA A 124 12.09 5.50 -10.60
CA ALA A 124 12.61 6.78 -10.13
C ALA A 124 11.48 7.82 -10.01
N ARG A 125 11.48 8.56 -8.91
CA ARG A 125 10.46 9.58 -8.62
C ARG A 125 11.12 10.94 -8.49
N ILE A 126 10.62 11.90 -9.27
CA ILE A 126 11.08 13.29 -9.22
C ILE A 126 10.17 14.06 -8.27
N ALA A 127 10.75 14.85 -7.37
CA ALA A 127 10.06 15.78 -6.50
C ALA A 127 10.70 17.16 -6.57
N VAL A 128 9.88 18.19 -6.68
CA VAL A 128 10.29 19.59 -6.68
C VAL A 128 9.61 20.30 -5.52
N GLU A 129 10.38 20.81 -4.60
CA GLU A 129 9.92 21.60 -3.47
C GLU A 129 10.49 23.02 -3.64
N ALA A 130 9.64 24.01 -3.87
CA ALA A 130 10.07 25.38 -4.08
C ALA A 130 9.20 26.41 -3.34
N THR A 131 9.86 27.37 -2.74
CA THR A 131 9.28 28.57 -2.16
C THR A 131 9.62 29.79 -3.05
N GLN A 132 9.32 31.00 -2.57
CA GLN A 132 9.74 32.20 -3.27
C GLN A 132 11.28 32.38 -3.27
N ASN A 133 11.98 31.94 -2.23
CA ASN A 133 13.38 32.25 -1.99
C ASN A 133 14.34 31.08 -2.12
N THR A 134 13.85 29.84 -2.14
CA THR A 134 14.68 28.63 -2.17
C THR A 134 13.95 27.48 -2.84
N TYR A 135 14.71 26.50 -3.31
CA TYR A 135 14.16 25.24 -3.80
C TYR A 135 15.05 24.07 -3.46
N GLN A 136 14.46 22.88 -3.52
CA GLN A 136 15.13 21.60 -3.51
C GLN A 136 14.51 20.71 -4.59
N ILE A 137 15.35 20.05 -5.36
CA ILE A 137 14.93 19.02 -6.33
C ILE A 137 15.49 17.69 -5.87
N ALA A 138 14.67 16.67 -5.84
CA ALA A 138 15.08 15.33 -5.47
C ALA A 138 14.66 14.30 -6.51
N ILE A 139 15.52 13.33 -6.78
CA ILE A 139 15.19 12.13 -7.54
C ILE A 139 15.47 10.93 -6.65
N THR A 140 14.42 10.19 -6.36
CA THR A 140 14.47 8.98 -5.54
C THR A 140 14.67 7.77 -6.43
N ASN A 141 15.66 6.94 -6.16
CA ASN A 141 15.84 5.63 -6.78
C ASN A 141 15.57 4.53 -5.73
N PRO A 142 14.37 3.96 -5.69
CA PRO A 142 14.01 2.95 -4.70
C PRO A 142 14.85 1.68 -4.81
N ALA A 143 15.21 1.26 -6.02
CA ALA A 143 16.02 0.06 -6.27
C ALA A 143 17.45 0.16 -5.66
N GLU A 144 18.05 1.35 -5.66
CA GLU A 144 19.32 1.60 -5.01
C GLU A 144 19.17 1.98 -3.53
N GLY A 145 17.95 2.26 -3.05
CA GLY A 145 17.71 2.79 -1.71
C GLY A 145 18.34 4.16 -1.48
N VAL A 146 18.37 5.01 -2.53
CA VAL A 146 19.06 6.31 -2.51
C VAL A 146 18.15 7.42 -3.04
N ARG A 147 18.14 8.54 -2.34
CA ARG A 147 17.56 9.81 -2.78
C ARG A 147 18.70 10.76 -3.13
N TYR A 148 18.69 11.25 -4.35
CA TYR A 148 19.64 12.24 -4.86
C TYR A 148 18.99 13.61 -4.78
N VAL A 149 19.68 14.59 -4.23
CA VAL A 149 19.13 15.92 -3.93
C VAL A 149 20.06 17.01 -4.41
N ILE A 150 19.49 18.07 -5.01
CA ILE A 150 20.19 19.33 -5.31
C ILE A 150 19.34 20.52 -4.82
N ASN A 151 19.99 21.51 -4.21
CA ASN A 151 19.31 22.72 -3.75
C ASN A 151 19.65 23.95 -4.61
N ASN A 152 19.07 25.09 -4.26
CA ASN A 152 19.27 26.38 -4.96
C ASN A 152 20.73 26.90 -4.93
N GLU A 153 21.57 26.39 -4.06
CA GLU A 153 23.01 26.69 -4.00
C GLU A 153 23.86 25.75 -4.87
N GLY A 154 23.23 24.82 -5.60
CA GLY A 154 23.96 23.76 -6.33
C GLY A 154 24.58 22.71 -5.43
N ARG A 155 24.16 22.61 -4.17
CA ARG A 155 24.65 21.62 -3.24
C ARG A 155 24.01 20.27 -3.54
N PHE A 156 24.77 19.41 -4.22
CA PHE A 156 24.38 18.04 -4.51
C PHE A 156 24.74 17.12 -3.33
N ARG A 157 23.82 16.22 -2.97
CA ARG A 157 24.03 15.19 -1.96
C ARG A 157 23.21 13.94 -2.23
N THR A 158 23.60 12.84 -1.63
CA THR A 158 22.83 11.59 -1.61
C THR A 158 22.40 11.28 -0.18
N GLU A 159 21.17 10.79 -0.05
CA GLU A 159 20.56 10.38 1.22
C GLU A 159 20.16 8.91 1.10
N LYS A 160 20.52 8.08 2.09
CA LYS A 160 19.99 6.72 2.16
C LYS A 160 18.51 6.78 2.49
N ILE A 161 17.70 6.05 1.75
CA ILE A 161 16.30 5.88 2.06
C ILE A 161 16.18 4.61 2.91
N PRO A 162 15.49 4.66 4.06
CA PRO A 162 15.17 3.44 4.76
C PRO A 162 14.38 2.51 3.82
N ALA A 163 14.78 1.26 3.74
CA ALA A 163 14.03 0.26 2.99
C ALA A 163 12.61 0.21 3.53
N ARG A 164 11.62 0.22 2.63
CA ARG A 164 10.22 0.16 3.03
C ARG A 164 9.89 -1.24 3.52
N GLU A 165 9.51 -1.34 4.77
CA GLU A 165 9.05 -2.60 5.35
C GLU A 165 7.60 -2.87 4.95
N VAL A 166 7.33 -4.10 4.49
CA VAL A 166 6.00 -4.56 4.09
C VAL A 166 5.69 -5.91 4.70
N LYS A 167 4.42 -6.20 4.91
CA LYS A 167 3.90 -7.54 5.23
C LYS A 167 2.86 -7.93 4.21
N ASN A 168 2.95 -9.15 3.68
CA ASN A 168 2.02 -9.63 2.69
C ASN A 168 1.31 -10.89 3.18
N TRP A 169 0.06 -11.06 2.79
CA TRP A 169 -0.83 -12.01 3.38
C TRP A 169 -1.55 -12.85 2.33
N LEU A 170 -2.04 -13.99 2.75
CA LEU A 170 -2.86 -14.87 1.93
C LEU A 170 -4.08 -15.34 2.73
N TRP A 171 -5.30 -15.17 2.18
CA TRP A 171 -6.47 -15.89 2.67
C TRP A 171 -6.45 -17.30 2.11
N MET A 172 -6.65 -18.28 2.97
CA MET A 172 -6.52 -19.68 2.58
C MET A 172 -7.55 -20.57 3.28
N ARG A 173 -8.14 -21.49 2.52
CA ARG A 173 -8.92 -22.58 3.06
C ARG A 173 -8.03 -23.78 3.32
N LEU A 174 -8.29 -24.48 4.42
CA LEU A 174 -7.65 -25.75 4.69
C LEU A 174 -8.08 -26.79 3.64
N ASN A 175 -7.13 -27.54 3.14
CA ASN A 175 -7.35 -28.59 2.15
C ASN A 175 -6.56 -29.88 2.48
N ASN A 176 -6.77 -30.94 1.72
CA ASN A 176 -6.20 -32.26 1.97
C ASN A 176 -4.77 -32.42 1.40
N ARG A 177 -3.86 -31.47 1.71
CA ARG A 177 -2.42 -31.65 1.43
C ARG A 177 -1.78 -32.51 2.52
N SER A 178 -0.81 -33.31 2.15
CA SER A 178 0.08 -34.00 3.11
C SER A 178 1.00 -33.00 3.83
N ASP A 179 1.58 -33.39 4.94
CA ASP A 179 2.54 -32.56 5.68
C ASP A 179 3.73 -32.13 4.82
N ALA A 180 4.22 -32.98 3.94
CA ALA A 180 5.32 -32.67 3.03
C ALA A 180 4.90 -31.56 2.00
N GLU A 181 3.70 -31.65 1.47
CA GLU A 181 3.15 -30.64 0.55
C GLU A 181 2.90 -29.31 1.27
N TRP A 182 2.38 -29.34 2.52
CA TRP A 182 2.23 -28.13 3.34
C TRP A 182 3.57 -27.48 3.63
N LYS A 183 4.59 -28.24 4.03
CA LYS A 183 5.94 -27.71 4.27
C LYS A 183 6.52 -27.05 3.02
N LYS A 184 6.41 -27.71 1.86
CA LYS A 184 6.86 -27.15 0.57
C LYS A 184 6.13 -25.85 0.25
N TRP A 185 4.81 -25.83 0.44
CA TRP A 185 3.98 -24.67 0.16
C TRP A 185 4.32 -23.47 1.07
N PHE A 186 4.43 -23.69 2.38
CA PHE A 186 4.78 -22.61 3.31
C PHE A 186 6.20 -22.07 3.09
N ALA A 187 7.15 -22.96 2.76
CA ALA A 187 8.50 -22.51 2.39
C ALA A 187 8.48 -21.62 1.15
N LEU A 188 7.74 -22.01 0.12
CA LEU A 188 7.54 -21.21 -1.10
C LEU A 188 6.88 -19.84 -0.79
N LEU A 189 5.82 -19.84 0.01
CA LEU A 189 5.15 -18.60 0.42
C LEU A 189 6.14 -17.65 1.11
N LYS A 190 6.92 -18.17 2.08
CA LYS A 190 7.94 -17.38 2.80
C LYS A 190 9.01 -16.85 1.86
N GLU A 191 9.54 -17.69 0.99
CA GLU A 191 10.54 -17.32 -0.01
C GLU A 191 10.03 -16.21 -0.94
N CYS A 192 8.75 -16.30 -1.33
CA CYS A 192 8.13 -15.36 -2.26
C CYS A 192 7.59 -14.08 -1.58
N GLY A 193 7.87 -13.87 -0.31
CA GLY A 193 7.58 -12.61 0.37
C GLY A 193 6.19 -12.54 1.01
N ILE A 194 5.56 -13.68 1.29
CA ILE A 194 4.38 -13.76 2.15
C ILE A 194 4.84 -13.79 3.61
N SER A 195 4.20 -13.00 4.46
CA SER A 195 4.50 -12.85 5.89
C SER A 195 3.58 -13.70 6.77
N GLY A 196 2.35 -13.95 6.32
CA GLY A 196 1.37 -14.70 7.09
C GLY A 196 0.18 -15.17 6.28
N VAL A 197 -0.58 -16.06 6.88
CA VAL A 197 -1.75 -16.70 6.30
C VAL A 197 -2.95 -16.56 7.23
N MET A 198 -4.09 -16.20 6.66
CA MET A 198 -5.39 -16.20 7.33
C MET A 198 -6.14 -17.45 6.91
N PHE A 199 -6.28 -18.41 7.82
CA PHE A 199 -6.91 -19.69 7.57
C PHE A 199 -8.40 -19.68 7.92
N GLU A 200 -9.25 -20.08 6.96
CA GLU A 200 -10.63 -20.43 7.26
C GLU A 200 -10.65 -21.83 7.95
N GLY A 201 -10.92 -21.83 9.25
CA GLY A 201 -10.90 -23.03 10.08
C GLY A 201 -9.55 -23.27 10.77
N TYR A 202 -9.50 -24.35 11.55
CA TYR A 202 -8.35 -24.68 12.38
C TYR A 202 -7.91 -26.14 12.23
N ASN A 203 -6.61 -26.34 12.07
CA ASN A 203 -5.93 -27.62 12.22
C ASN A 203 -4.57 -27.36 12.89
N GLU A 204 -4.38 -27.90 14.08
CA GLU A 204 -3.19 -27.64 14.90
C GLU A 204 -1.88 -27.97 14.17
N ASN A 205 -1.83 -29.10 13.46
CA ASN A 205 -0.64 -29.52 12.74
C ASN A 205 -0.29 -28.55 11.59
N ILE A 206 -1.30 -28.10 10.83
CA ILE A 206 -1.08 -27.14 9.72
C ILE A 206 -0.61 -25.79 10.27
N TYR A 207 -1.21 -25.30 11.35
CA TYR A 207 -0.78 -24.07 12.01
C TYR A 207 0.66 -24.17 12.53
N ARG A 208 1.02 -25.31 13.14
CA ARG A 208 2.40 -25.58 13.56
C ARG A 208 3.37 -25.55 12.39
N LEU A 209 3.06 -26.22 11.27
CA LEU A 209 3.90 -26.22 10.06
C LEU A 209 4.03 -24.82 9.45
N CYS A 210 2.97 -24.01 9.47
CA CYS A 210 3.01 -22.62 9.04
C CYS A 210 4.00 -21.81 9.90
N LYS A 211 3.93 -21.96 11.22
CA LYS A 211 4.83 -21.30 12.17
C LYS A 211 6.29 -21.77 12.03
N GLU A 212 6.52 -23.06 11.81
CA GLU A 212 7.85 -23.61 11.55
C GLU A 212 8.51 -23.01 10.29
N ALA A 213 7.71 -22.64 9.30
CA ALA A 213 8.17 -21.94 8.10
C ALA A 213 8.42 -20.42 8.33
N GLY A 214 8.18 -19.90 9.52
CA GLY A 214 8.35 -18.48 9.87
C GLY A 214 7.25 -17.56 9.35
N LEU A 215 6.05 -18.10 9.11
CA LEU A 215 4.84 -17.35 8.74
C LEU A 215 3.98 -17.08 9.99
N GLU A 216 3.26 -15.96 9.98
CA GLU A 216 2.19 -15.71 10.95
C GLU A 216 0.94 -16.52 10.55
N ALA A 217 0.22 -17.09 11.54
CA ALA A 217 -0.98 -17.88 11.32
C ALA A 217 -2.17 -17.26 12.06
N HIS A 218 -3.10 -16.69 11.30
CA HIS A 218 -4.30 -16.05 11.86
C HIS A 218 -5.54 -16.92 11.60
N TYR A 219 -6.45 -16.94 12.56
CA TYR A 219 -7.72 -17.64 12.44
C TYR A 219 -8.76 -16.72 11.77
N TRP A 220 -9.18 -17.06 10.56
CA TRP A 220 -10.19 -16.33 9.81
C TRP A 220 -11.58 -16.95 10.03
N LYS A 221 -12.54 -16.13 10.45
CA LYS A 221 -13.88 -16.57 10.79
C LYS A 221 -14.93 -15.51 10.44
N TRP A 222 -16.10 -15.99 10.03
CA TRP A 222 -17.27 -15.13 9.80
C TRP A 222 -17.84 -14.66 11.14
N THR A 223 -18.10 -13.37 11.26
CA THR A 223 -18.49 -12.74 12.54
C THR A 223 -20.00 -12.68 12.73
N MET A 224 -20.69 -11.91 11.89
CA MET A 224 -22.15 -11.73 12.01
C MET A 224 -22.93 -12.80 11.27
N ASN A 225 -22.35 -13.52 10.33
CA ASN A 225 -23.01 -14.56 9.54
C ASN A 225 -22.79 -15.92 10.21
N ARG A 226 -23.80 -16.45 10.93
CA ARG A 226 -23.69 -17.58 11.87
C ARG A 226 -24.79 -18.60 11.66
N ARG A 227 -24.59 -19.53 10.72
CA ARG A 227 -25.54 -20.62 10.45
C ARG A 227 -25.67 -21.60 11.61
N GLU A 228 -24.62 -21.83 12.36
CA GLU A 228 -24.56 -22.78 13.47
C GLU A 228 -25.40 -22.40 14.70
N LEU A 229 -25.97 -21.20 14.71
CA LEU A 229 -26.83 -20.73 15.80
C LEU A 229 -28.32 -20.81 15.48
N LEU A 230 -28.71 -21.26 14.28
CA LEU A 230 -30.14 -21.33 13.88
C LEU A 230 -31.03 -22.02 14.89
N ASP A 231 -30.63 -23.21 15.34
CA ASP A 231 -31.45 -24.00 16.28
C ASP A 231 -31.33 -23.52 17.73
N LYS A 232 -30.25 -22.80 18.07
CA LYS A 232 -29.96 -22.39 19.46
C LYS A 232 -30.53 -21.02 19.80
N HIS A 233 -30.49 -20.11 18.85
CA HIS A 233 -30.84 -18.72 19.02
C HIS A 233 -31.61 -18.19 17.80
N PRO A 234 -32.81 -18.73 17.48
CA PRO A 234 -33.60 -18.32 16.33
C PRO A 234 -34.01 -16.84 16.38
N ASP A 235 -34.12 -16.27 17.57
CA ASP A 235 -34.46 -14.89 17.86
C ASP A 235 -33.30 -13.89 17.62
N TRP A 236 -32.07 -14.38 17.49
CA TRP A 236 -30.90 -13.51 17.30
C TRP A 236 -30.74 -12.98 15.87
N TYR A 237 -31.50 -13.49 14.90
CA TYR A 237 -31.29 -13.17 13.49
C TYR A 237 -31.89 -11.83 13.10
N ALA A 238 -31.17 -11.14 12.21
CA ALA A 238 -31.57 -9.83 11.71
C ALA A 238 -32.84 -9.94 10.87
N VAL A 239 -33.73 -8.95 10.98
CA VAL A 239 -35.01 -8.86 10.27
C VAL A 239 -34.96 -7.68 9.31
N ASN A 240 -35.37 -7.88 8.05
CA ASN A 240 -35.41 -6.81 7.07
C ASN A 240 -36.66 -5.89 7.27
N ARG A 241 -36.71 -4.82 6.49
CA ARG A 241 -37.82 -3.84 6.57
C ARG A 241 -39.21 -4.43 6.19
N LYS A 242 -39.25 -5.59 5.50
CA LYS A 242 -40.49 -6.32 5.19
C LYS A 242 -40.94 -7.26 6.32
N GLY A 243 -40.15 -7.37 7.41
CA GLY A 243 -40.43 -8.29 8.51
C GLY A 243 -39.91 -9.72 8.29
N GLU A 244 -39.06 -9.95 7.29
CA GLU A 244 -38.49 -11.26 6.99
C GLU A 244 -37.15 -11.44 7.74
N SER A 245 -37.05 -12.55 8.49
CA SER A 245 -35.82 -12.85 9.28
C SER A 245 -34.77 -13.56 8.42
N CYS A 246 -33.50 -13.23 8.65
CA CYS A 246 -32.37 -14.01 8.14
C CYS A 246 -32.36 -15.46 8.65
N HIS A 247 -33.12 -15.78 9.69
CA HIS A 247 -33.33 -17.15 10.16
C HIS A 247 -34.10 -17.98 9.09
N ASP A 248 -35.20 -17.47 8.57
CA ASP A 248 -36.09 -18.21 7.68
C ASP A 248 -35.88 -17.85 6.22
N LYS A 249 -35.72 -16.55 5.94
CA LYS A 249 -35.61 -16.01 4.58
C LYS A 249 -34.44 -15.04 4.46
N PRO A 250 -33.19 -15.56 4.34
CA PRO A 250 -32.02 -14.72 4.21
C PRO A 250 -31.98 -13.96 2.90
N ALA A 251 -31.26 -12.81 2.88
CA ALA A 251 -31.06 -12.04 1.67
C ALA A 251 -30.18 -12.81 0.67
N TYR A 252 -30.50 -12.73 -0.61
CA TYR A 252 -29.73 -13.24 -1.76
C TYR A 252 -29.45 -14.74 -1.79
N VAL A 253 -28.81 -15.30 -0.73
CA VAL A 253 -28.30 -16.67 -0.69
C VAL A 253 -28.60 -17.35 0.65
N ASP A 254 -28.79 -18.67 0.64
CA ASP A 254 -29.20 -19.43 1.82
C ASP A 254 -28.22 -19.35 2.99
N TYR A 255 -26.95 -19.14 2.73
CA TYR A 255 -25.95 -19.06 3.79
C TYR A 255 -25.86 -17.69 4.47
N TYR A 256 -26.62 -16.65 4.06
CA TYR A 256 -26.66 -15.33 4.69
C TYR A 256 -27.49 -15.34 5.97
N ARG A 257 -26.98 -15.97 7.01
CA ARG A 257 -27.62 -16.12 8.34
C ARG A 257 -27.06 -15.09 9.31
N PHE A 258 -27.36 -13.80 9.06
CA PHE A 258 -26.81 -12.68 9.83
C PHE A 258 -27.53 -12.46 11.14
N LEU A 259 -26.75 -12.27 12.21
CA LEU A 259 -27.26 -11.92 13.55
C LEU A 259 -27.62 -10.44 13.63
N CYS A 260 -28.53 -10.10 14.55
CA CYS A 260 -28.81 -8.73 14.92
C CYS A 260 -27.75 -8.23 15.92
N PRO A 261 -26.97 -7.16 15.58
CA PRO A 261 -25.90 -6.68 16.47
C PRO A 261 -26.43 -6.01 17.76
N ASN A 262 -27.71 -5.68 17.82
CA ASN A 262 -28.35 -5.08 18.98
C ASN A 262 -29.01 -6.10 19.90
N HIS A 263 -29.08 -7.37 19.49
CA HIS A 263 -29.66 -8.38 20.36
C HIS A 263 -28.76 -8.66 21.56
N GLN A 264 -29.38 -8.72 22.74
CA GLN A 264 -28.64 -9.00 23.97
C GLN A 264 -27.93 -10.36 23.89
N GLY A 265 -26.68 -10.41 24.30
CA GLY A 265 -25.84 -11.61 24.28
C GLY A 265 -25.09 -11.86 22.99
N VAL A 266 -25.42 -11.20 21.87
CA VAL A 266 -24.69 -11.41 20.59
C VAL A 266 -23.24 -10.94 20.67
N ALA A 267 -23.02 -9.74 21.19
CA ALA A 267 -21.67 -9.19 21.29
C ALA A 267 -20.79 -9.99 22.26
N GLU A 268 -21.33 -10.38 23.42
CA GLU A 268 -20.65 -11.20 24.42
C GLU A 268 -20.31 -12.58 23.86
N TYR A 269 -21.29 -13.25 23.23
CA TYR A 269 -21.06 -14.54 22.62
C TYR A 269 -19.96 -14.51 21.56
N LEU A 270 -19.96 -13.49 20.68
CA LEU A 270 -18.95 -13.36 19.65
C LEU A 270 -17.57 -13.06 20.24
N ALA A 271 -17.50 -12.24 21.31
CA ALA A 271 -16.25 -11.96 22.00
C ALA A 271 -15.65 -13.24 22.63
N GLU A 272 -16.46 -14.03 23.35
CA GLU A 272 -16.03 -15.30 23.93
C GLU A 272 -15.59 -16.31 22.86
N ASP A 273 -16.34 -16.40 21.75
CA ASP A 273 -16.02 -17.28 20.63
C ASP A 273 -14.67 -16.91 19.99
N TYR A 274 -14.39 -15.64 19.77
CA TYR A 274 -13.10 -15.21 19.21
C TYR A 274 -11.93 -15.39 20.18
N VAL A 275 -12.12 -15.18 21.47
CA VAL A 275 -11.10 -15.47 22.49
C VAL A 275 -10.75 -16.97 22.51
N LYS A 276 -11.77 -17.82 22.43
CA LYS A 276 -11.57 -19.27 22.34
C LYS A 276 -10.73 -19.66 21.11
N GLU A 277 -11.00 -19.03 19.96
CA GLU A 277 -10.21 -19.29 18.74
C GLU A 277 -8.79 -18.72 18.86
N ALA A 278 -8.60 -17.56 19.46
CA ALA A 278 -7.30 -16.95 19.68
C ALA A 278 -6.37 -17.75 20.59
N HIS A 279 -6.94 -18.51 21.54
CA HIS A 279 -6.19 -19.36 22.47
C HIS A 279 -5.75 -20.72 21.89
N LYS A 280 -6.20 -21.07 20.69
CA LYS A 280 -5.77 -22.34 20.07
C LYS A 280 -4.25 -22.32 19.81
N PRO A 281 -3.56 -23.47 19.93
CA PRO A 281 -2.13 -23.56 19.69
C PRO A 281 -1.71 -22.97 18.33
N TYR A 282 -0.58 -22.28 18.31
CA TYR A 282 0.01 -21.67 17.10
C TYR A 282 -0.81 -20.57 16.42
N VAL A 283 -1.92 -20.10 17.00
CA VAL A 283 -2.69 -18.96 16.52
C VAL A 283 -2.02 -17.66 16.99
N ASP A 284 -1.58 -16.82 16.06
CA ASP A 284 -0.99 -15.51 16.36
C ASP A 284 -2.05 -14.41 16.52
N GLY A 285 -3.16 -14.53 15.84
CA GLY A 285 -4.25 -13.57 15.86
C GLY A 285 -5.54 -14.09 15.25
N VAL A 286 -6.57 -13.27 15.30
CA VAL A 286 -7.87 -13.54 14.68
C VAL A 286 -8.17 -12.52 13.59
N HIS A 287 -8.88 -13.00 12.56
CA HIS A 287 -9.27 -12.20 11.40
C HIS A 287 -10.79 -12.27 11.23
N LEU A 288 -11.44 -11.13 11.46
CA LEU A 288 -12.88 -10.99 11.36
C LEU A 288 -13.29 -10.87 9.89
N ASP A 289 -14.28 -11.64 9.49
CA ASP A 289 -14.95 -11.48 8.21
C ASP A 289 -16.47 -11.39 8.41
N TYR A 290 -17.21 -10.94 7.42
CA TYR A 290 -18.67 -10.71 7.55
C TYR A 290 -19.06 -9.93 8.82
N VAL A 291 -18.17 -9.03 9.29
CA VAL A 291 -18.41 -8.16 10.43
C VAL A 291 -19.19 -6.91 9.96
N ARG A 292 -20.44 -7.15 9.55
CA ARG A 292 -21.29 -6.20 8.84
C ARG A 292 -22.76 -6.64 8.83
N MET A 293 -23.64 -5.80 8.31
CA MET A 293 -25.00 -6.21 7.93
C MET A 293 -24.99 -6.96 6.58
N PRO A 294 -26.09 -7.66 6.21
CA PRO A 294 -26.29 -8.10 4.84
C PRO A 294 -26.09 -6.96 3.86
N ASP A 295 -25.75 -7.28 2.62
CA ASP A 295 -25.57 -6.27 1.58
C ASP A 295 -26.89 -5.50 1.35
N VAL A 296 -26.92 -4.25 1.74
CA VAL A 296 -28.03 -3.33 1.47
C VAL A 296 -28.05 -2.99 -0.02
N ILE A 297 -26.84 -2.86 -0.59
CA ILE A 297 -26.61 -2.73 -2.03
C ILE A 297 -25.50 -3.71 -2.40
N LEU A 298 -25.78 -4.64 -3.30
CA LEU A 298 -24.78 -5.56 -3.84
C LEU A 298 -23.77 -4.85 -4.76
N PRO A 299 -22.55 -5.36 -4.88
CA PRO A 299 -21.66 -5.00 -5.98
C PRO A 299 -22.36 -5.15 -7.34
N VAL A 300 -22.19 -4.15 -8.19
CA VAL A 300 -22.96 -4.00 -9.44
C VAL A 300 -22.85 -5.19 -10.40
N SER A 301 -21.69 -5.86 -10.42
CA SER A 301 -21.49 -7.05 -11.27
C SER A 301 -22.37 -8.24 -10.88
N LEU A 302 -22.85 -8.29 -9.64
CA LEU A 302 -23.67 -9.37 -9.12
C LEU A 302 -25.17 -9.19 -9.39
N TRP A 303 -25.62 -7.98 -9.72
CA TRP A 303 -27.06 -7.68 -9.87
C TRP A 303 -27.77 -8.61 -10.84
N LYS A 304 -27.16 -8.88 -11.99
CA LYS A 304 -27.74 -9.77 -13.00
C LYS A 304 -27.94 -11.21 -12.50
N ASN A 305 -27.12 -11.67 -11.55
CA ASN A 305 -27.22 -13.03 -11.01
C ASN A 305 -28.51 -13.24 -10.18
N TYR A 306 -29.06 -12.13 -9.66
CA TYR A 306 -30.27 -12.10 -8.84
C TYR A 306 -31.47 -11.46 -9.55
N GLY A 307 -31.29 -11.00 -10.79
CA GLY A 307 -32.34 -10.31 -11.55
C GLY A 307 -32.76 -8.97 -10.90
N ILE A 308 -31.88 -8.28 -10.24
CA ILE A 308 -32.13 -7.04 -9.51
C ILE A 308 -31.38 -5.85 -10.11
N GLU A 309 -31.90 -4.65 -9.84
CA GLU A 309 -31.25 -3.38 -10.10
C GLU A 309 -31.38 -2.52 -8.83
N GLN A 310 -30.28 -2.29 -8.12
CA GLN A 310 -30.28 -1.62 -6.83
C GLN A 310 -29.74 -0.18 -6.93
N LYS A 311 -30.51 0.71 -7.54
CA LYS A 311 -30.21 2.15 -7.54
C LYS A 311 -30.49 2.82 -6.19
N GLU A 312 -31.31 2.18 -5.35
CA GLU A 312 -31.69 2.60 -4.01
C GLU A 312 -31.72 1.42 -3.05
N GLU A 313 -31.88 1.70 -1.76
CA GLU A 313 -31.99 0.67 -0.72
C GLU A 313 -33.37 0.04 -0.73
N LEU A 314 -33.47 -1.20 -1.19
CA LEU A 314 -34.72 -1.92 -1.26
C LEU A 314 -35.10 -2.52 0.10
N PRO A 315 -36.39 -2.51 0.50
CA PRO A 315 -36.85 -2.96 1.82
C PRO A 315 -36.47 -4.40 2.19
N GLU A 316 -36.37 -5.30 1.22
CA GLU A 316 -35.98 -6.70 1.40
C GLU A 316 -34.51 -6.91 1.73
N TYR A 317 -33.68 -5.90 1.54
CA TYR A 317 -32.24 -5.95 1.80
C TYR A 317 -31.81 -4.94 2.87
N ASP A 318 -32.74 -4.16 3.42
CA ASP A 318 -32.48 -3.16 4.47
C ASP A 318 -32.70 -3.76 5.87
N TYR A 319 -31.63 -3.92 6.64
CA TYR A 319 -31.57 -4.54 7.97
C TYR A 319 -31.00 -3.56 9.01
N CYS A 320 -31.25 -3.69 10.33
CA CYS A 320 -32.14 -4.62 11.02
C CYS A 320 -33.36 -3.87 11.57
N TYR A 321 -34.54 -4.42 11.34
CA TYR A 321 -35.83 -3.90 11.82
C TYR A 321 -36.52 -4.87 12.78
N CYS A 322 -35.78 -5.75 13.48
CA CYS A 322 -36.35 -6.59 14.55
C CYS A 322 -36.87 -5.73 15.71
N ASP A 323 -37.74 -6.32 16.55
CA ASP A 323 -38.37 -5.59 17.64
C ASP A 323 -37.32 -4.91 18.56
N VAL A 324 -36.22 -5.60 18.86
CA VAL A 324 -35.11 -5.03 19.68
C VAL A 324 -34.55 -3.75 19.04
N CYS A 325 -34.26 -3.76 17.74
CA CYS A 325 -33.75 -2.59 17.05
C CYS A 325 -34.77 -1.43 17.03
N ARG A 326 -36.04 -1.75 16.79
CA ARG A 326 -37.13 -0.77 16.76
C ARG A 326 -37.34 -0.12 18.12
N GLU A 327 -37.42 -0.91 19.17
CA GLU A 327 -37.60 -0.43 20.57
C GLU A 327 -36.43 0.45 21.01
N LEU A 328 -35.17 0.03 20.77
CA LEU A 328 -33.99 0.80 21.13
C LEU A 328 -33.90 2.13 20.35
N PHE A 329 -34.21 2.10 19.05
CA PHE A 329 -34.21 3.34 18.27
C PHE A 329 -35.34 4.28 18.69
N LYS A 330 -36.56 3.75 18.93
CA LYS A 330 -37.68 4.54 19.43
C LYS A 330 -37.42 5.13 20.79
N ALA A 331 -36.79 4.39 21.70
CA ALA A 331 -36.39 4.90 23.01
C ALA A 331 -35.38 6.05 22.90
N LYS A 332 -34.46 5.98 21.90
CA LYS A 332 -33.42 7.00 21.65
C LYS A 332 -33.97 8.26 20.96
N THR A 333 -34.95 8.11 20.05
CA THR A 333 -35.38 9.17 19.13
C THR A 333 -36.85 9.57 19.23
N GLY A 334 -37.67 8.77 19.91
CA GLY A 334 -39.11 8.93 19.96
C GLY A 334 -39.88 8.38 18.72
N GLN A 335 -39.18 7.87 17.71
CA GLN A 335 -39.76 7.45 16.43
C GLN A 335 -39.44 5.99 16.11
N ASP A 336 -40.43 5.23 15.64
CA ASP A 336 -40.23 3.87 15.13
C ASP A 336 -39.58 3.96 13.73
N PRO A 337 -38.48 3.21 13.45
CA PRO A 337 -37.81 3.27 12.14
C PRO A 337 -38.70 2.78 10.98
N LEU A 338 -39.72 1.99 11.22
CA LEU A 338 -40.73 1.62 10.18
C LEU A 338 -41.59 2.80 9.73
N GLU A 339 -41.73 3.84 10.57
CA GLU A 339 -42.50 5.05 10.23
C GLU A 339 -41.67 6.05 9.42
N LEU A 340 -40.38 5.81 9.23
CA LEU A 340 -39.49 6.68 8.41
C LEU A 340 -39.86 6.57 6.93
N LYS A 341 -40.20 7.71 6.33
CA LYS A 341 -40.54 7.78 4.90
C LYS A 341 -39.31 7.46 4.01
N TYR A 342 -38.16 7.97 4.40
CA TYR A 342 -36.88 7.78 3.71
C TYR A 342 -35.78 7.32 4.68
N PRO A 343 -35.79 6.04 5.12
CA PRO A 343 -34.83 5.54 6.12
C PRO A 343 -33.37 5.62 5.64
N MET A 344 -33.12 5.55 4.32
CA MET A 344 -31.78 5.71 3.74
C MET A 344 -31.23 7.14 3.85
N GLU A 345 -32.06 8.12 4.13
CA GLU A 345 -31.65 9.53 4.31
C GLU A 345 -31.66 9.94 5.78
N ASN A 346 -32.26 9.13 6.66
CA ASN A 346 -32.32 9.44 8.09
C ASN A 346 -30.97 9.15 8.77
N GLN A 347 -30.19 10.19 9.04
CA GLN A 347 -28.87 10.06 9.59
C GLN A 347 -28.86 9.41 10.98
N SER A 348 -29.88 9.63 11.80
CA SER A 348 -30.00 8.99 13.13
C SER A 348 -30.18 7.47 12.99
N TRP A 349 -30.96 7.02 12.03
CA TRP A 349 -31.18 5.59 11.76
C TRP A 349 -29.94 4.93 11.12
N ILE A 350 -29.26 5.63 10.23
CA ILE A 350 -28.01 5.17 9.64
C ILE A 350 -26.96 5.00 10.74
N ASN A 351 -26.73 6.02 11.55
CA ASN A 351 -25.74 5.99 12.65
C ASN A 351 -26.07 4.93 13.68
N PHE A 352 -27.36 4.76 14.05
CA PHE A 352 -27.78 3.71 14.99
C PHE A 352 -27.32 2.32 14.55
N ARG A 353 -27.42 2.01 13.25
CA ARG A 353 -27.00 0.72 12.68
C ARG A 353 -25.48 0.58 12.57
N LEU A 354 -24.77 1.66 12.22
CA LEU A 354 -23.32 1.70 12.20
C LEU A 354 -22.73 1.50 13.61
N ASP A 355 -23.27 2.24 14.60
CA ASP A 355 -22.89 2.12 16.01
C ASP A 355 -23.12 0.69 16.55
N ALA A 356 -24.15 0.00 16.04
CA ALA A 356 -24.45 -1.35 16.48
C ALA A 356 -23.37 -2.36 16.11
N ILE A 357 -22.88 -2.31 14.87
CA ILE A 357 -21.74 -3.14 14.43
C ILE A 357 -20.45 -2.73 15.18
N THR A 358 -20.20 -1.43 15.34
CA THR A 358 -19.03 -0.92 16.06
C THR A 358 -18.97 -1.47 17.49
N ARG A 359 -20.10 -1.50 18.23
CA ARG A 359 -20.15 -2.09 19.58
C ARG A 359 -19.78 -3.58 19.60
N VAL A 360 -20.19 -4.35 18.61
CA VAL A 360 -19.78 -5.76 18.49
C VAL A 360 -18.27 -5.88 18.28
N VAL A 361 -17.73 -5.06 17.38
CA VAL A 361 -16.27 -5.04 17.11
C VAL A 361 -15.48 -4.63 18.36
N ASP A 362 -15.95 -3.62 19.09
CA ASP A 362 -15.30 -3.15 20.31
C ASP A 362 -15.30 -4.24 21.41
N ALA A 363 -16.40 -4.99 21.55
CA ALA A 363 -16.47 -6.09 22.51
C ALA A 363 -15.45 -7.19 22.18
N ILE A 364 -15.39 -7.61 20.90
CA ILE A 364 -14.43 -8.61 20.42
C ILE A 364 -12.99 -8.10 20.58
N THR A 365 -12.73 -6.86 20.14
CA THR A 365 -11.40 -6.25 20.18
C THR A 365 -10.88 -6.17 21.60
N LYS A 366 -11.70 -5.70 22.52
CA LYS A 366 -11.34 -5.60 23.95
C LYS A 366 -10.99 -6.97 24.52
N ALA A 367 -11.78 -7.99 24.23
CA ALA A 367 -11.55 -9.33 24.72
C ALA A 367 -10.28 -9.97 24.15
N VAL A 368 -10.09 -9.90 22.84
CA VAL A 368 -8.91 -10.50 22.14
C VAL A 368 -7.61 -9.78 22.53
N LYS A 369 -7.63 -8.44 22.62
CA LYS A 369 -6.43 -7.68 23.02
C LYS A 369 -6.06 -7.84 24.49
N ALA A 370 -6.98 -8.20 25.34
CA ALA A 370 -6.67 -8.55 26.74
C ALA A 370 -5.71 -9.74 26.84
N ASP A 371 -5.73 -10.63 25.86
CA ASP A 371 -4.85 -11.80 25.74
C ASP A 371 -3.63 -11.54 24.84
N HIS A 372 -3.33 -10.30 24.52
CA HIS A 372 -2.21 -9.89 23.68
C HIS A 372 -2.19 -10.54 22.28
N LYS A 373 -3.35 -10.91 21.75
CA LYS A 373 -3.49 -11.46 20.41
C LYS A 373 -3.79 -10.39 19.37
N ALA A 374 -3.26 -10.55 18.17
CA ALA A 374 -3.56 -9.66 17.07
C ALA A 374 -5.01 -9.81 16.60
N ILE A 375 -5.62 -8.68 16.21
CA ILE A 375 -6.97 -8.67 15.66
C ILE A 375 -7.05 -7.79 14.41
N SER A 376 -7.65 -8.34 13.36
CA SER A 376 -7.81 -7.65 12.07
C SER A 376 -9.16 -7.98 11.43
N ALA A 377 -9.53 -7.30 10.36
CA ALA A 377 -10.78 -7.57 9.67
C ALA A 377 -10.67 -7.44 8.14
N ALA A 378 -11.36 -8.34 7.43
CA ALA A 378 -11.77 -8.13 6.04
C ALA A 378 -12.91 -7.12 6.04
N VAL A 379 -12.75 -6.05 5.26
CA VAL A 379 -13.71 -4.95 5.21
C VAL A 379 -14.05 -4.59 3.76
N PHE A 380 -15.19 -3.93 3.54
CA PHE A 380 -15.53 -3.43 2.22
C PHE A 380 -14.54 -2.36 1.74
N PRO A 381 -14.36 -2.23 0.40
CA PRO A 381 -13.40 -1.28 -0.17
C PRO A 381 -13.80 0.15 0.16
N GLY A 382 -12.88 0.89 0.75
CA GLY A 382 -13.10 2.28 1.16
C GLY A 382 -14.15 2.46 2.28
N PRO A 383 -13.88 3.31 3.28
CA PRO A 383 -14.79 3.54 4.40
C PRO A 383 -16.16 4.07 3.97
N SER A 384 -16.22 4.98 3.02
CA SER A 384 -17.47 5.58 2.53
C SER A 384 -18.38 4.55 1.88
N MET A 385 -17.83 3.67 1.05
CA MET A 385 -18.56 2.57 0.41
C MET A 385 -19.06 1.55 1.45
N ALA A 386 -18.23 1.17 2.40
CA ALA A 386 -18.55 0.22 3.46
C ALA A 386 -19.74 0.68 4.32
N ARG A 387 -19.77 1.96 4.69
CA ARG A 387 -20.89 2.58 5.43
C ARG A 387 -22.20 2.48 4.66
N LYS A 388 -22.18 2.74 3.36
CA LYS A 388 -23.37 2.76 2.50
C LYS A 388 -23.86 1.35 2.18
N MET A 389 -22.99 0.47 1.73
CA MET A 389 -23.38 -0.82 1.16
C MET A 389 -23.66 -1.88 2.21
N VAL A 390 -22.98 -1.86 3.36
CA VAL A 390 -23.03 -2.95 4.35
C VAL A 390 -23.09 -2.48 5.81
N ARG A 391 -23.28 -1.19 6.06
CA ARG A 391 -23.33 -0.59 7.40
C ARG A 391 -22.08 -0.90 8.22
N GLN A 392 -20.91 -0.80 7.60
CA GLN A 392 -19.61 -1.09 8.19
C GLN A 392 -18.83 0.21 8.36
N ASP A 393 -18.68 0.70 9.60
CA ASP A 393 -17.98 1.94 9.93
C ASP A 393 -16.55 1.68 10.42
N TRP A 394 -15.80 0.92 9.66
CA TRP A 394 -14.50 0.43 10.07
C TRP A 394 -13.43 1.51 10.24
N GLY A 395 -13.65 2.70 9.73
CA GLY A 395 -12.81 3.86 9.98
C GLY A 395 -12.77 4.27 11.47
N GLU A 396 -13.80 3.94 12.24
CA GLU A 396 -13.92 4.24 13.66
C GLU A 396 -13.44 3.10 14.58
N TRP A 397 -13.11 1.94 14.04
CA TRP A 397 -12.72 0.79 14.84
C TRP A 397 -11.25 0.87 15.31
N THR A 398 -10.89 0.04 16.31
CA THR A 398 -9.57 0.05 16.95
C THR A 398 -8.78 -1.25 16.73
N LEU A 399 -8.90 -1.84 15.54
CA LEU A 399 -8.17 -3.04 15.15
C LEU A 399 -6.68 -2.72 14.85
N ASP A 400 -5.85 -3.76 14.81
CA ASP A 400 -4.44 -3.62 14.46
C ASP A 400 -4.23 -3.45 12.95
N ALA A 401 -5.12 -4.05 12.14
CA ALA A 401 -5.07 -3.96 10.69
C ALA A 401 -6.44 -4.14 10.04
N TYR A 402 -6.59 -3.53 8.87
CA TYR A 402 -7.74 -3.71 7.98
C TYR A 402 -7.28 -4.23 6.63
N TYR A 403 -8.12 -5.08 6.05
CA TYR A 403 -7.91 -5.71 4.75
C TYR A 403 -9.10 -5.36 3.85
N PRO A 404 -9.13 -4.14 3.27
CA PRO A 404 -10.17 -3.76 2.33
C PRO A 404 -10.18 -4.72 1.14
N MET A 405 -11.31 -5.38 0.89
CA MET A 405 -11.52 -6.32 -0.21
C MET A 405 -11.73 -5.56 -1.52
N ILE A 406 -10.63 -5.04 -2.10
CA ILE A 406 -10.65 -4.20 -3.30
C ILE A 406 -10.73 -5.08 -4.56
N TYR A 407 -11.84 -5.79 -4.70
CA TYR A 407 -12.14 -6.67 -5.84
C TYR A 407 -12.73 -5.85 -6.98
N ASN A 408 -11.85 -5.16 -7.71
CA ASN A 408 -12.21 -4.11 -8.65
C ASN A 408 -13.20 -4.54 -9.75
N LYS A 409 -13.09 -5.78 -10.26
CA LYS A 409 -14.04 -6.29 -11.28
C LYS A 409 -15.47 -6.43 -10.76
N PHE A 410 -15.69 -6.57 -9.44
CA PHE A 410 -17.02 -6.59 -8.85
C PHE A 410 -17.77 -5.26 -9.02
N TYR A 411 -17.01 -4.17 -9.20
CA TYR A 411 -17.53 -2.81 -9.36
C TYR A 411 -17.36 -2.27 -10.79
N TYR A 412 -16.88 -3.10 -11.74
CA TYR A 412 -16.53 -2.72 -13.11
C TYR A 412 -15.46 -1.62 -13.18
N GLU A 413 -14.52 -1.65 -12.22
CA GLU A 413 -13.43 -0.67 -12.12
C GLU A 413 -12.10 -1.25 -12.60
N GLY A 414 -11.19 -0.36 -13.04
CA GLY A 414 -9.82 -0.69 -13.42
C GLY A 414 -8.84 -0.74 -12.24
N PRO A 415 -7.56 -1.02 -12.49
CA PRO A 415 -6.55 -1.09 -11.44
C PRO A 415 -6.37 0.22 -10.66
N GLU A 416 -6.53 1.37 -11.30
CA GLU A 416 -6.43 2.69 -10.69
C GLU A 416 -7.45 2.91 -9.54
N TRP A 417 -8.54 2.17 -9.55
CA TRP A 417 -9.50 2.18 -8.44
C TRP A 417 -8.93 1.55 -7.17
N ILE A 418 -8.00 0.58 -7.30
CA ILE A 418 -7.29 -0.03 -6.17
C ILE A 418 -6.55 1.08 -5.42
N GLY A 419 -5.81 1.92 -6.16
CA GLY A 419 -5.08 3.05 -5.57
C GLY A 419 -5.98 4.05 -4.86
N ARG A 420 -7.11 4.43 -5.48
CA ARG A 420 -8.09 5.35 -4.85
C ARG A 420 -8.66 4.76 -3.56
N SER A 421 -9.02 3.48 -3.55
CA SER A 421 -9.57 2.80 -2.37
C SER A 421 -8.54 2.66 -1.24
N VAL A 422 -7.29 2.33 -1.58
CA VAL A 422 -6.19 2.28 -0.60
C VAL A 422 -5.93 3.65 -0.01
N LYS A 423 -5.87 4.69 -0.84
CA LYS A 423 -5.63 6.07 -0.39
C LYS A 423 -6.70 6.52 0.61
N GLU A 424 -7.98 6.36 0.28
CA GLU A 424 -9.10 6.68 1.19
C GLU A 424 -8.95 5.92 2.52
N SER A 425 -8.61 4.63 2.44
CA SER A 425 -8.41 3.77 3.61
C SER A 425 -7.28 4.26 4.51
N VAL A 426 -6.13 4.56 3.94
CA VAL A 426 -4.94 5.04 4.66
C VAL A 426 -5.19 6.41 5.30
N GLU A 427 -5.82 7.33 4.58
CA GLU A 427 -6.18 8.66 5.08
C GLU A 427 -7.18 8.56 6.25
N THR A 428 -8.17 7.66 6.15
CA THR A 428 -9.18 7.47 7.20
C THR A 428 -8.57 6.90 8.48
N VAL A 429 -7.73 5.87 8.40
CA VAL A 429 -7.12 5.30 9.61
C VAL A 429 -6.01 6.18 10.18
N ASN A 430 -5.44 7.06 9.37
CA ASN A 430 -4.45 8.08 9.78
C ASN A 430 -3.36 7.53 10.73
N GLY A 431 -2.74 6.42 10.35
CA GLY A 431 -1.66 5.77 11.11
C GLY A 431 -2.08 4.96 12.34
N ARG A 432 -3.37 4.94 12.72
CA ARG A 432 -3.89 4.16 13.86
C ARG A 432 -3.81 2.65 13.66
N ALA A 433 -3.85 2.21 12.40
CA ALA A 433 -3.81 0.80 12.02
C ALA A 433 -3.07 0.60 10.69
N LYS A 434 -2.76 -0.64 10.35
CA LYS A 434 -2.17 -1.01 9.06
C LYS A 434 -3.26 -1.26 8.03
N ILE A 435 -3.02 -0.84 6.78
CA ILE A 435 -3.88 -1.17 5.63
C ILE A 435 -3.15 -2.17 4.75
N TYR A 436 -3.75 -3.34 4.56
CA TYR A 436 -3.30 -4.36 3.62
C TYR A 436 -4.32 -4.47 2.50
N ALA A 437 -3.95 -4.10 1.27
CA ALA A 437 -4.89 -4.14 0.16
C ALA A 437 -5.31 -5.58 -0.15
N GLY A 438 -6.57 -5.91 0.07
CA GLY A 438 -7.16 -7.21 -0.24
C GLY A 438 -7.47 -7.29 -1.74
N LEU A 439 -6.78 -8.14 -2.45
CA LEU A 439 -6.86 -8.28 -3.91
C LEU A 439 -7.36 -9.68 -4.27
N MET A 440 -8.37 -9.76 -5.15
CA MET A 440 -8.78 -11.03 -5.75
C MET A 440 -7.81 -11.36 -6.87
N PHE A 441 -7.08 -12.46 -6.74
CA PHE A 441 -6.03 -12.81 -7.69
C PHE A 441 -6.55 -12.92 -9.14
N GLY A 442 -7.70 -13.55 -9.34
CA GLY A 442 -8.34 -13.68 -10.65
C GLY A 442 -8.69 -12.34 -11.32
N ASP A 443 -8.91 -11.28 -10.54
CA ASP A 443 -9.23 -9.95 -11.06
C ASP A 443 -8.01 -9.21 -11.60
N ILE A 444 -6.85 -9.44 -10.97
CA ILE A 444 -5.62 -8.69 -11.25
C ILE A 444 -4.58 -9.45 -12.07
N LYS A 445 -4.85 -10.71 -12.44
CA LYS A 445 -3.86 -11.58 -13.10
C LYS A 445 -3.26 -10.96 -14.37
N ASP A 446 -4.09 -10.29 -15.19
CA ASP A 446 -3.66 -9.72 -16.46
C ASP A 446 -2.88 -8.41 -16.32
N ASN A 447 -3.02 -7.71 -15.18
CA ASN A 447 -2.40 -6.42 -14.88
C ASN A 447 -1.75 -6.41 -13.49
N PHE A 448 -1.08 -7.52 -13.17
CA PHE A 448 -0.58 -7.85 -11.83
C PHE A 448 0.34 -6.78 -11.24
N GLU A 449 1.40 -6.37 -11.97
CA GLU A 449 2.33 -5.35 -11.47
C GLU A 449 1.64 -3.99 -11.31
N GLU A 450 0.74 -3.60 -12.21
CA GLU A 450 -0.02 -2.35 -12.12
C GLU A 450 -0.91 -2.32 -10.87
N ALA A 451 -1.62 -3.41 -10.58
CA ALA A 451 -2.45 -3.53 -9.38
C ALA A 451 -1.62 -3.44 -8.08
N LEU A 452 -0.42 -4.03 -8.08
CA LEU A 452 0.52 -3.90 -6.97
C LEU A 452 1.04 -2.47 -6.83
N ASP A 453 1.39 -1.81 -7.94
CA ASP A 453 1.83 -0.42 -7.95
C ASP A 453 0.76 0.50 -7.37
N GLU A 454 -0.49 0.32 -7.78
CA GLU A 454 -1.61 1.07 -7.24
C GLU A 454 -1.76 0.85 -5.73
N ALA A 455 -1.65 -0.38 -5.24
CA ALA A 455 -1.73 -0.64 -3.80
C ALA A 455 -0.57 0.00 -3.02
N TYR A 456 0.66 -0.30 -3.41
CA TYR A 456 1.81 0.17 -2.64
C TYR A 456 2.05 1.67 -2.77
N ASN A 457 1.90 2.27 -3.96
CA ASN A 457 2.15 3.69 -4.18
C ASN A 457 1.15 4.59 -3.43
N ASN A 458 -0.03 4.07 -3.12
CA ASN A 458 -1.06 4.79 -2.36
C ASN A 458 -1.03 4.50 -0.85
N GLY A 459 0.02 3.82 -0.35
CA GLY A 459 0.32 3.75 1.08
C GLY A 459 -0.03 2.45 1.78
N ALA A 460 -0.46 1.40 1.07
CA ALA A 460 -0.69 0.09 1.68
C ALA A 460 0.55 -0.42 2.40
N SER A 461 0.40 -0.99 3.59
CA SER A 461 1.47 -1.63 4.36
C SER A 461 1.87 -3.00 3.78
N GLY A 462 1.14 -3.47 2.79
CA GLY A 462 1.31 -4.70 2.06
C GLY A 462 0.03 -5.05 1.32
N VAL A 463 0.01 -6.24 0.74
CA VAL A 463 -1.17 -6.80 0.06
C VAL A 463 -1.62 -8.10 0.71
N SER A 464 -2.87 -8.49 0.46
CA SER A 464 -3.41 -9.79 0.81
C SER A 464 -4.13 -10.38 -0.40
N PHE A 465 -3.79 -11.59 -0.78
CA PHE A 465 -4.42 -12.26 -1.93
C PHE A 465 -5.57 -13.17 -1.49
N PHE A 466 -6.70 -13.03 -2.15
CA PHE A 466 -7.81 -13.98 -2.08
C PHE A 466 -7.83 -14.83 -3.35
N ASP A 467 -8.15 -16.13 -3.24
CA ASP A 467 -7.97 -17.13 -4.30
C ASP A 467 -6.55 -17.12 -4.90
N GLY A 468 -5.59 -17.26 -4.02
CA GLY A 468 -4.19 -16.91 -4.10
C GLY A 468 -3.42 -17.25 -5.37
N PRO A 469 -2.30 -16.57 -5.62
CA PRO A 469 -1.44 -16.79 -6.77
C PRO A 469 -0.90 -18.23 -6.79
N ASP A 470 -0.76 -18.76 -8.00
CA ASP A 470 -0.01 -19.99 -8.24
C ASP A 470 1.52 -19.77 -8.08
N GLU A 471 2.30 -20.84 -8.18
CA GLU A 471 3.77 -20.79 -8.01
C GLU A 471 4.44 -19.80 -8.97
N GLU A 472 3.97 -19.71 -10.22
CA GLU A 472 4.51 -18.77 -11.22
C GLU A 472 4.33 -17.31 -10.77
N TYR A 473 3.13 -16.95 -10.31
CA TYR A 473 2.84 -15.60 -9.87
C TYR A 473 3.43 -15.27 -8.50
N LEU A 474 3.66 -16.26 -7.63
CA LEU A 474 4.44 -16.06 -6.40
C LEU A 474 5.88 -15.64 -6.74
N HIS A 475 6.53 -16.26 -7.72
CA HIS A 475 7.86 -15.84 -8.17
C HIS A 475 7.84 -14.45 -8.85
N LYS A 476 6.80 -14.13 -9.64
CA LYS A 476 6.62 -12.76 -10.17
C LYS A 476 6.47 -11.74 -9.04
N PHE A 477 5.72 -12.09 -8.00
CA PHE A 477 5.57 -11.23 -6.82
C PHE A 477 6.90 -11.00 -6.10
N LYS A 478 7.69 -12.06 -5.90
CA LYS A 478 9.04 -11.93 -5.34
C LYS A 478 9.91 -10.98 -6.17
N ALA A 479 9.96 -11.19 -7.48
CA ALA A 479 10.73 -10.35 -8.39
C ALA A 479 10.27 -8.87 -8.33
N TYR A 480 8.96 -8.64 -8.21
CA TYR A 480 8.40 -7.30 -8.02
C TYR A 480 8.88 -6.66 -6.70
N LEU A 481 8.84 -7.39 -5.57
CA LEU A 481 9.28 -6.88 -4.27
C LEU A 481 10.78 -6.56 -4.27
N ASP A 482 11.60 -7.44 -4.86
CA ASP A 482 13.04 -7.27 -5.00
C ASP A 482 13.37 -6.03 -5.86
N LYS A 483 12.70 -5.87 -7.01
CA LYS A 483 12.83 -4.70 -7.90
C LYS A 483 12.50 -3.39 -7.18
N ARG A 484 11.54 -3.41 -6.26
CA ARG A 484 11.13 -2.24 -5.46
C ARG A 484 12.00 -2.00 -4.22
N GLY A 485 12.92 -2.91 -3.89
CA GLY A 485 13.75 -2.83 -2.68
C GLY A 485 12.94 -2.92 -1.39
N PHE A 486 11.80 -3.62 -1.39
CA PHE A 486 10.99 -3.82 -0.20
C PHE A 486 11.62 -4.86 0.74
N VAL A 487 11.56 -4.61 2.03
CA VAL A 487 11.95 -5.55 3.08
C VAL A 487 10.70 -6.21 3.63
N VAL A 488 10.55 -7.50 3.39
CA VAL A 488 9.42 -8.29 3.90
C VAL A 488 9.69 -8.70 5.34
N LYS A 489 8.75 -8.39 6.23
CA LYS A 489 8.76 -8.72 7.67
C LYS A 489 8.04 -10.02 7.99
#